data_e4582630d4ed6d10c5c17e6be93aa119
#
_entry.id   e4582630d4ed6d10c5c17e6be93aa119
#
_cell.length_a   1.000
_cell.length_b   1.000
_cell.length_c   1.000
_cell.angle_alpha   90.00
_cell.angle_beta   90.00
_cell.angle_gamma   90.00
#
_symmetry.space_group_name_H-M   'P 1'
#
loop_
_entity.id
_entity.type
_entity.pdbx_description
1 polymer ?
#
loop_
_entity_poly.entity_id
_entity_poly.type
_entity_poly.pdbx_seq_one_letter_code
_entity_poly.pdbx_strand_id
1 'polypeptide(L)' 'MGNKIDQFVIDRVREIRLKKGISQAELGAQIGLSRGFIGDIENPNHRAKYNLNHLNKIAIAFNCSIRDFFPEKYLEED' A
#
# COMPACT_ATOMS: atom_id res chain seq x y z
N MET A 1 -2.84 -14.95 -0.84
CA MET A 1 -3.61 -13.95 -1.59
C MET A 1 -4.46 -13.12 -0.66
N GLY A 2 -4.46 -11.81 -0.86
CA GLY A 2 -5.34 -10.94 -0.10
C GLY A 2 -6.77 -11.01 -0.63
N ASN A 3 -7.70 -10.48 0.13
CA ASN A 3 -9.07 -10.31 -0.34
C ASN A 3 -9.16 -9.02 -1.19
N LYS A 4 -10.36 -8.72 -1.67
CA LYS A 4 -10.55 -7.58 -2.58
C LYS A 4 -10.12 -6.25 -1.97
N ILE A 5 -10.42 -6.02 -0.69
CA ILE A 5 -10.08 -4.75 -0.06
C ILE A 5 -8.57 -4.61 0.12
N ASP A 6 -7.89 -5.67 0.52
CA ASP A 6 -6.43 -5.63 0.64
C ASP A 6 -5.79 -5.31 -0.69
N GLN A 7 -6.24 -5.97 -1.75
CA GLN A 7 -5.67 -5.76 -3.09
C GLN A 7 -5.95 -4.34 -3.60
N PHE A 8 -7.16 -3.82 -3.34
CA PHE A 8 -7.50 -2.45 -3.71
C PHE A 8 -6.53 -1.46 -3.07
N VAL A 9 -6.30 -1.62 -1.77
CA VAL A 9 -5.42 -0.71 -1.02
C VAL A 9 -3.98 -0.82 -1.51
N ILE A 10 -3.49 -2.04 -1.72
CA ILE A 10 -2.14 -2.25 -2.23
C ILE A 10 -1.96 -1.59 -3.59
N ASP A 11 -2.91 -1.81 -4.49
CA ASP A 11 -2.85 -1.23 -5.83
C ASP A 11 -2.90 0.30 -5.78
N ARG A 12 -3.71 0.84 -4.89
CA ARG A 12 -3.84 2.29 -4.76
C ARG A 12 -2.56 2.93 -4.22
N VAL A 13 -1.97 2.31 -3.20
CA VAL A 13 -0.69 2.79 -2.65
C VAL A 13 0.39 2.75 -3.73
N ARG A 14 0.44 1.65 -4.49
CA ARG A 14 1.40 1.51 -5.58
C ARG A 14 1.21 2.58 -6.64
N GLU A 15 -0.02 2.85 -7.01
CA GLU A 15 -0.35 3.88 -8.01
C GLU A 15 0.17 5.24 -7.57
N ILE A 16 -0.09 5.62 -6.33
CA ILE A 16 0.35 6.91 -5.80
C ILE A 16 1.88 6.95 -5.70
N ARG A 17 2.48 5.84 -5.25
CA ARG A 17 3.94 5.74 -5.16
C ARG A 17 4.59 6.00 -6.53
N LEU A 18 4.07 5.34 -7.56
CA LEU A 18 4.61 5.48 -8.92
C LEU A 18 4.42 6.91 -9.45
N LYS A 19 3.27 7.51 -9.19
CA LYS A 19 3.03 8.89 -9.60
C LYS A 19 4.00 9.87 -8.96
N LYS A 20 4.41 9.60 -7.73
CA LYS A 20 5.36 10.44 -7.01
C LYS A 20 6.81 10.12 -7.35
N GLY A 21 7.05 9.10 -8.16
CA GLY A 21 8.39 8.69 -8.51
C GLY A 21 9.17 8.08 -7.36
N ILE A 22 8.49 7.51 -6.38
CA ILE A 22 9.11 6.93 -5.19
C ILE A 22 9.36 5.44 -5.44
N SER A 23 10.61 4.99 -5.22
CA SER A 23 10.95 3.58 -5.37
C SER A 23 10.43 2.77 -4.19
N GLN A 24 10.41 1.44 -4.36
CA GLN A 24 10.08 0.55 -3.26
C GLN A 24 11.05 0.71 -2.09
N ALA A 25 12.33 0.89 -2.39
CA ALA A 25 13.35 1.09 -1.37
C ALA A 25 13.13 2.39 -0.60
N GLU A 26 12.77 3.46 -1.32
CA GLU A 26 12.50 4.75 -0.69
C GLU A 26 11.26 4.67 0.21
N LEU A 27 10.20 4.04 -0.26
CA LEU A 27 9.01 3.87 0.57
C LEU A 27 9.34 3.05 1.82
N GLY A 28 10.05 1.94 1.64
CA GLY A 28 10.45 1.10 2.78
C GLY A 28 11.24 1.88 3.81
N ALA A 29 12.21 2.67 3.36
CA ALA A 29 13.01 3.49 4.27
C ALA A 29 12.16 4.47 5.06
N GLN A 30 11.14 5.05 4.44
CA GLN A 30 10.28 6.04 5.08
C GLN A 30 9.33 5.42 6.12
N ILE A 31 8.95 4.17 5.94
CA ILE A 31 7.98 3.53 6.84
C ILE A 31 8.58 2.40 7.69
N GLY A 32 9.90 2.21 7.60
CA GLY A 32 10.58 1.22 8.44
C GLY A 32 10.44 -0.22 7.96
N LEU A 33 10.23 -0.41 6.67
CA LEU A 33 10.14 -1.75 6.07
C LEU A 33 11.26 -1.92 5.04
N SER A 34 11.66 -3.18 4.82
CA SER A 34 12.67 -3.46 3.81
C SER A 34 12.08 -3.32 2.41
N ARG A 35 12.96 -3.06 1.43
CA ARG A 35 12.54 -3.05 0.03
C ARG A 35 11.93 -4.39 -0.37
N GLY A 36 12.49 -5.50 0.12
CA GLY A 36 11.98 -6.82 -0.20
C GLY A 36 10.57 -7.03 0.30
N PHE A 37 10.26 -6.49 1.51
CA PHE A 37 8.93 -6.60 2.06
C PHE A 37 7.91 -5.77 1.25
N ILE A 38 8.30 -4.57 0.82
CA ILE A 38 7.45 -3.76 -0.06
C ILE A 38 7.20 -4.51 -1.38
N GLY A 39 8.25 -5.12 -1.94
CA GLY A 39 8.12 -5.92 -3.16
C GLY A 39 7.18 -7.10 -2.98
N ASP A 40 7.24 -7.76 -1.83
CA ASP A 40 6.33 -8.86 -1.51
C ASP A 40 4.88 -8.38 -1.43
N ILE A 41 4.64 -7.25 -0.79
CA ILE A 41 3.30 -6.68 -0.69
C ILE A 41 2.73 -6.36 -2.07
N GLU A 42 3.55 -5.78 -2.93
CA GLU A 42 3.13 -5.40 -4.28
C GLU A 42 3.05 -6.57 -5.25
N ASN A 43 3.54 -7.74 -4.85
CA ASN A 43 3.47 -8.94 -5.68
C ASN A 43 2.09 -9.60 -5.50
N PRO A 44 1.25 -9.66 -6.54
CA PRO A 44 -0.11 -10.19 -6.41
C PRO A 44 -0.15 -11.66 -6.01
N ASN A 45 0.95 -12.38 -6.13
CA ASN A 45 1.03 -13.79 -5.77
C ASN A 45 1.54 -14.01 -4.34
N HIS A 46 1.82 -12.94 -3.61
CA HIS A 46 2.33 -13.03 -2.24
C HIS A 46 1.23 -12.68 -1.26
N ARG A 47 1.32 -13.21 -0.03
CA ARG A 47 0.32 -12.98 1.01
C ARG A 47 0.52 -11.67 1.78
N ALA A 48 1.70 -11.09 1.69
CA ALA A 48 2.03 -9.90 2.47
C ALA A 48 1.07 -8.76 2.15
N LYS A 49 0.70 -8.00 3.16
CA LYS A 49 -0.20 -6.86 2.99
C LYS A 49 0.15 -5.78 4.02
N TYR A 50 -0.33 -4.57 3.78
CA TYR A 50 -0.16 -3.49 4.74
C TYR A 50 -1.15 -3.65 5.89
N ASN A 51 -0.70 -3.31 7.10
CA ASN A 51 -1.62 -3.15 8.22
C ASN A 51 -1.97 -1.66 8.36
N LEU A 52 -2.89 -1.34 9.26
CA LEU A 52 -3.33 0.05 9.45
C LEU A 52 -2.18 0.97 9.83
N ASN A 53 -1.27 0.48 10.67
CA ASN A 53 -0.13 1.29 11.09
C ASN A 53 0.78 1.61 9.91
N HIS A 54 1.00 0.64 9.02
CA HIS A 54 1.74 0.87 7.78
C HIS A 54 1.06 1.95 6.94
N LEU A 55 -0.25 1.85 6.76
CA LEU A 55 -1.00 2.80 5.93
C LEU A 55 -0.93 4.21 6.50
N ASN A 56 -0.98 4.34 7.83
CA ASN A 56 -0.85 5.65 8.46
C ASN A 56 0.53 6.26 8.16
N LYS A 57 1.58 5.46 8.27
CA LYS A 57 2.94 5.91 7.97
C LYS A 57 3.09 6.29 6.49
N ILE A 58 2.46 5.52 5.60
CA ILE A 58 2.49 5.81 4.17
C ILE A 58 1.78 7.14 3.89
N ALA A 59 0.64 7.38 4.53
CA ALA A 59 -0.08 8.64 4.37
C ALA A 59 0.78 9.83 4.80
N ILE A 60 1.52 9.69 5.89
CA ILE A 60 2.46 10.72 6.35
C ILE A 60 3.56 10.92 5.29
N ALA A 61 4.16 9.82 4.82
CA ALA A 61 5.24 9.88 3.84
C ALA A 61 4.78 10.52 2.52
N PHE A 62 3.56 10.23 2.10
CA PHE A 62 3.00 10.76 0.85
C PHE A 62 2.33 12.12 1.03
N ASN A 63 2.21 12.60 2.27
CA ASN A 63 1.52 13.83 2.60
C ASN A 63 0.09 13.85 2.02
N CYS A 64 -0.65 12.80 2.29
CA CYS A 64 -2.02 12.65 1.81
C CYS A 64 -2.90 12.08 2.92
N SER A 65 -4.19 11.99 2.66
CA SER A 65 -5.12 11.37 3.60
C SER A 65 -5.04 9.86 3.49
N ILE A 66 -5.12 9.17 4.62
CA ILE A 66 -5.20 7.71 4.61
C ILE A 66 -6.43 7.24 3.83
N ARG A 67 -7.47 8.08 3.76
CA ARG A 67 -8.67 7.78 2.95
C ARG A 67 -8.37 7.62 1.48
N ASP A 68 -7.29 8.23 1.00
CA ASP A 68 -6.93 8.16 -0.42
C ASP A 68 -6.56 6.76 -0.85
N PHE A 69 -6.32 5.85 0.10
CA PHE A 69 -5.97 4.46 -0.19
C PHE A 69 -7.20 3.55 -0.25
N PHE A 70 -8.37 4.04 0.12
CA PHE A 70 -9.56 3.21 0.28
C PHE A 70 -10.62 3.55 -0.78
N PRO A 71 -11.48 2.58 -1.14
CA PRO A 71 -12.59 2.89 -2.04
C PRO A 71 -13.63 3.74 -1.31
N GLU A 72 -14.41 4.49 -2.07
CA GLU A 72 -15.48 5.33 -1.50
C GLU A 72 -16.58 4.50 -0.86
N LYS A 73 -16.82 3.32 -1.38
CA LYS A 73 -17.82 2.38 -0.89
C LYS A 73 -17.15 1.06 -0.56
N TYR A 74 -17.81 0.28 0.28
CA TYR A 74 -17.36 -1.08 0.52
C TYR A 74 -17.32 -1.85 -0.81
N LEU A 75 -16.48 -2.87 -0.84
CA LEU A 75 -16.38 -3.76 -1.99
C LEU A 75 -17.19 -5.03 -1.69
N GLU A 76 -17.99 -5.45 -2.65
CA GLU A 76 -18.71 -6.72 -2.50
C GLU A 76 -17.73 -7.87 -2.40
N GLU A 77 -17.99 -8.80 -1.50
CA GLU A 77 -17.18 -9.98 -1.35
C GLU A 77 -17.84 -11.14 -2.07
N ASP A 78 -17.02 -11.99 -2.62
CA ASP A 78 -17.50 -13.18 -3.34
C ASP A 78 -18.02 -14.26 -2.42
#